data_5d867fef79716c3076e3dcdfc67ead1e
#
_entry.id   5d867fef79716c3076e3dcdfc67ead1e
#
_cell.length_a   1.000
_cell.length_b   1.000
_cell.length_c   1.000
_cell.angle_alpha   90.00
_cell.angle_beta   90.00
_cell.angle_gamma   90.00
#
_symmetry.space_group_name_H-M   'P 1'
#
loop_
_entity.id
_entity.type
_entity.pdbx_description
1 polymer ?
#
loop_
_entity_poly.entity_id
_entity_poly.type
_entity_poly.pdbx_seq_one_letter_code
_entity_poly.pdbx_strand_id
1 'polypeptide(L)'
;MKRWIFLLMLLTVIVVLTACGGSGNNDSDQQNNTEETSSQQEESSGEPVTVDLMNGDDESVATAELQQTSNGVNITFEGTNIPKGTHGFHIHENGQCEAPDFKSAGGHFNPDDSDHGFDTEKGPHAGDLPNITVGEDGTVRMSYLAKNVTLESGQDNSLLGDGGTALVIHEGKDDGESQPSGDAGDRFACGTISE
;
A
#
# COMPACT_ATOMS: atom_id res chain seq x y z
N MET A 1 -38.47 29.77 25.28
CA MET A 1 -38.63 30.42 26.61
C MET A 1 -37.70 29.74 27.59
N LYS A 2 -36.94 30.53 28.37
CA LYS A 2 -35.96 30.23 29.44
C LYS A 2 -34.57 29.80 28.89
N ARG A 3 -33.55 30.64 28.71
CA ARG A 3 -32.83 31.60 29.54
C ARG A 3 -32.40 31.04 30.92
N TRP A 4 -31.05 30.94 31.12
CA TRP A 4 -30.32 31.28 32.37
C TRP A 4 -28.90 30.73 32.25
N ILE A 5 -27.86 31.52 32.10
CA ILE A 5 -27.10 32.43 32.97
C ILE A 5 -25.80 31.78 33.50
N PHE A 6 -24.69 32.36 33.04
CA PHE A 6 -23.35 32.63 33.58
C PHE A 6 -22.91 31.94 34.89
N LEU A 7 -21.68 31.45 34.87
CA LEU A 7 -20.75 31.65 35.99
C LEU A 7 -19.30 31.65 35.50
N LEU A 8 -18.69 32.82 35.54
CA LEU A 8 -17.25 33.07 35.49
C LEU A 8 -16.60 32.53 36.77
N MET A 9 -15.50 31.80 36.63
CA MET A 9 -14.57 31.62 37.73
C MET A 9 -13.15 31.94 37.24
N LEU A 10 -12.72 33.11 37.68
CA LEU A 10 -11.40 33.67 37.57
C LEU A 10 -10.52 32.97 38.64
N LEU A 11 -9.44 32.33 38.26
CA LEU A 11 -8.42 31.91 39.22
C LEU A 11 -7.05 32.40 38.80
N THR A 12 -6.51 33.20 39.63
CA THR A 12 -5.28 34.00 39.57
C THR A 12 -3.99 33.15 39.62
N VAL A 13 -3.09 33.51 38.71
CA VAL A 13 -1.72 33.03 38.61
C VAL A 13 -0.87 33.62 39.73
N ILE A 14 -0.18 32.80 40.50
CA ILE A 14 0.92 33.21 41.37
C ILE A 14 2.23 32.81 40.72
N VAL A 15 2.98 33.79 40.24
CA VAL A 15 4.37 33.67 39.81
C VAL A 15 5.26 33.79 41.03
N VAL A 16 6.05 32.77 41.31
CA VAL A 16 7.15 32.85 42.28
C VAL A 16 8.46 32.84 41.52
N LEU A 17 9.10 34.01 41.46
CA LEU A 17 10.47 34.19 41.01
C LEU A 17 11.39 33.96 42.21
N THR A 18 12.21 32.91 42.17
CA THR A 18 13.41 32.84 43.02
C THR A 18 14.64 32.99 42.16
N ALA A 19 15.25 34.13 42.23
CA ALA A 19 16.59 34.39 41.75
C ALA A 19 17.61 33.97 42.81
N CYS A 20 18.60 33.16 42.44
CA CYS A 20 19.83 33.05 43.18
C CYS A 20 21.00 33.00 42.21
N GLY A 21 21.85 34.00 42.29
CA GLY A 21 23.01 34.17 41.44
C GLY A 21 24.19 33.32 41.89
N GLY A 22 25.09 33.06 40.96
CA GLY A 22 26.38 32.40 41.17
C GLY A 22 27.20 32.44 39.88
N SER A 23 28.27 33.19 39.97
CA SER A 23 29.27 33.51 38.94
C SER A 23 30.09 32.26 38.54
N GLY A 24 30.46 32.15 37.27
CA GLY A 24 31.72 31.52 36.89
C GLY A 24 31.70 30.57 35.70
N ASN A 25 32.37 31.02 34.65
CA ASN A 25 33.12 30.33 33.60
C ASN A 25 32.42 29.72 32.40
N ASN A 26 32.90 30.21 31.27
CA ASN A 26 32.75 29.75 29.89
C ASN A 26 33.00 28.26 29.74
N ASP A 27 32.06 27.58 29.06
CA ASP A 27 32.40 26.62 28.03
C ASP A 27 31.27 26.54 26.99
N SER A 28 31.72 26.57 25.75
CA SER A 28 30.86 26.61 24.58
C SER A 28 30.40 25.18 24.24
N ASP A 29 29.22 24.78 24.72
CA ASP A 29 28.58 23.58 24.21
C ASP A 29 27.39 23.98 23.34
N GLN A 30 27.60 23.81 22.04
CA GLN A 30 26.54 23.79 21.04
C GLN A 30 25.63 22.59 21.33
N GLN A 31 24.49 22.82 21.93
CA GLN A 31 23.39 21.87 21.94
C GLN A 31 22.85 21.77 20.51
N ASN A 32 23.35 20.72 19.84
CA ASN A 32 22.74 20.22 18.60
C ASN A 32 21.38 19.64 18.97
N ASN A 33 20.33 20.41 18.75
CA ASN A 33 18.95 19.94 18.88
C ASN A 33 18.67 19.07 17.66
N THR A 34 19.01 17.79 17.75
CA THR A 34 18.58 16.78 16.77
C THR A 34 17.11 16.54 17.03
N GLU A 35 16.26 17.12 16.20
CA GLU A 35 14.88 16.69 16.09
C GLU A 35 14.91 15.22 15.64
N GLU A 36 14.69 14.32 16.58
CA GLU A 36 14.39 12.92 16.26
C GLU A 36 13.05 12.90 15.52
N THR A 37 13.14 12.88 14.19
CA THR A 37 12.02 12.46 13.36
C THR A 37 11.79 10.98 13.69
N SER A 38 10.83 10.72 14.56
CA SER A 38 10.30 9.39 14.82
C SER A 38 9.65 8.88 13.53
N SER A 39 10.44 8.26 12.65
CA SER A 39 9.91 7.36 11.65
C SER A 39 9.34 6.16 12.40
N GLN A 40 8.03 6.03 12.47
CA GLN A 40 7.38 4.80 12.88
C GLN A 40 7.78 3.75 11.84
N GLN A 41 8.78 2.93 12.16
CA GLN A 41 9.03 1.69 11.46
C GLN A 41 7.85 0.79 11.78
N GLU A 42 7.02 0.51 10.77
CA GLU A 42 6.05 -0.57 10.87
C GLU A 42 6.84 -1.86 11.09
N GLU A 43 6.50 -2.59 12.15
CA GLU A 43 7.16 -3.86 12.43
C GLU A 43 6.78 -4.85 11.31
N SER A 44 7.74 -5.19 10.48
CA SER A 44 7.61 -6.24 9.48
C SER A 44 7.75 -7.61 10.14
N SER A 45 6.93 -8.56 9.77
CA SER A 45 6.99 -9.93 10.28
C SER A 45 7.16 -10.94 9.14
N GLY A 46 8.01 -11.92 9.35
CA GLY A 46 8.29 -12.97 8.37
C GLY A 46 9.27 -12.56 7.26
N GLU A 47 9.60 -13.52 6.42
CA GLU A 47 10.39 -13.29 5.21
C GLU A 47 9.50 -12.72 4.10
N PRO A 48 10.01 -11.80 3.25
CA PRO A 48 9.23 -11.26 2.14
C PRO A 48 9.00 -12.32 1.07
N VAL A 49 7.84 -12.24 0.42
CA VAL A 49 7.54 -13.02 -0.79
C VAL A 49 7.94 -12.21 -2.00
N THR A 50 8.82 -12.77 -2.85
CA THR A 50 9.25 -12.14 -4.10
C THR A 50 8.45 -12.70 -5.27
N VAL A 51 7.93 -11.82 -6.12
CA VAL A 51 7.11 -12.15 -7.28
C VAL A 51 7.73 -11.54 -8.52
N ASP A 52 8.14 -12.39 -9.47
CA ASP A 52 8.58 -11.95 -10.80
C ASP A 52 7.38 -11.93 -11.74
N LEU A 53 7.15 -10.80 -12.42
CA LEU A 53 6.09 -10.66 -13.40
C LEU A 53 6.63 -10.82 -14.82
N MET A 54 6.00 -11.71 -15.57
CA MET A 54 6.34 -12.03 -16.97
C MET A 54 5.27 -11.45 -17.90
N ASN A 55 5.69 -10.94 -19.06
CA ASN A 55 4.78 -10.57 -20.15
C ASN A 55 4.33 -11.81 -20.98
N GLY A 56 3.46 -11.58 -21.96
CA GLY A 56 2.95 -12.64 -22.82
C GLY A 56 3.99 -13.34 -23.72
N ASP A 57 5.21 -12.81 -23.78
CA ASP A 57 6.36 -13.37 -24.52
C ASP A 57 7.36 -14.09 -23.59
N ASP A 58 6.98 -14.33 -22.32
CA ASP A 58 7.82 -14.91 -21.27
C ASP A 58 9.07 -14.06 -20.92
N GLU A 59 8.99 -12.74 -21.08
CA GLU A 59 10.04 -11.82 -20.66
C GLU A 59 9.74 -11.25 -19.27
N SER A 60 10.72 -11.23 -18.36
CA SER A 60 10.57 -10.59 -17.06
C SER A 60 10.51 -9.06 -17.24
N VAL A 61 9.43 -8.45 -16.78
CA VAL A 61 9.17 -7.00 -16.90
C VAL A 61 9.08 -6.29 -15.54
N ALA A 62 8.89 -7.03 -14.46
CA ALA A 62 8.82 -6.43 -13.13
C ALA A 62 9.11 -7.44 -12.03
N THR A 63 9.45 -6.91 -10.86
CA THR A 63 9.55 -7.68 -9.61
C THR A 63 8.78 -6.94 -8.53
N ALA A 64 8.03 -7.68 -7.73
CA ALA A 64 7.38 -7.19 -6.53
C ALA A 64 7.91 -7.92 -5.29
N GLU A 65 8.12 -7.19 -4.21
CA GLU A 65 8.41 -7.72 -2.89
C GLU A 65 7.22 -7.44 -1.98
N LEU A 66 6.65 -8.50 -1.43
CA LEU A 66 5.50 -8.46 -0.54
C LEU A 66 5.96 -8.75 0.88
N GLN A 67 5.78 -7.79 1.78
CA GLN A 67 6.20 -7.90 3.18
C GLN A 67 4.99 -7.80 4.11
N GLN A 68 4.78 -8.81 4.96
CA GLN A 68 3.76 -8.74 6.00
C GLN A 68 4.08 -7.65 7.00
N THR A 69 3.10 -6.84 7.34
CA THR A 69 3.14 -5.84 8.41
C THR A 69 1.96 -6.01 9.36
N SER A 70 1.95 -5.29 10.46
CA SER A 70 0.81 -5.28 11.40
C SER A 70 -0.49 -4.71 10.80
N ASN A 71 -0.41 -4.01 9.67
CA ASN A 71 -1.53 -3.27 9.06
C ASN A 71 -1.94 -3.80 7.67
N GLY A 72 -1.38 -4.95 7.24
CA GLY A 72 -1.59 -5.53 5.92
C GLY A 72 -0.28 -5.93 5.25
N VAL A 73 -0.24 -5.96 3.94
CA VAL A 73 0.94 -6.34 3.14
C VAL A 73 1.52 -5.11 2.45
N ASN A 74 2.77 -4.80 2.73
CA ASN A 74 3.49 -3.77 1.98
C ASN A 74 4.02 -4.38 0.68
N ILE A 75 3.65 -3.78 -0.46
CA ILE A 75 4.06 -4.20 -1.80
C ILE A 75 5.04 -3.17 -2.32
N THR A 76 6.30 -3.56 -2.49
CA THR A 76 7.31 -2.76 -3.20
C THR A 76 7.45 -3.32 -4.60
N PHE A 77 7.18 -2.50 -5.61
CA PHE A 77 7.11 -2.90 -7.01
C PHE A 77 8.10 -2.09 -7.86
N GLU A 78 8.87 -2.79 -8.68
CA GLU A 78 9.81 -2.21 -9.63
C GLU A 78 9.63 -2.86 -11.00
N GLY A 79 9.39 -2.04 -12.03
CA GLY A 79 9.17 -2.50 -13.39
C GLY A 79 10.06 -1.83 -14.41
N THR A 80 10.36 -2.56 -15.48
CA THR A 80 11.12 -2.10 -16.65
C THR A 80 10.52 -2.70 -17.92
N ASN A 81 10.71 -2.03 -19.06
CA ASN A 81 10.16 -2.50 -20.35
C ASN A 81 8.62 -2.61 -20.37
N ILE A 82 7.94 -1.89 -19.50
CA ILE A 82 6.49 -1.77 -19.52
C ILE A 82 6.12 -0.61 -20.45
N PRO A 83 5.07 -0.70 -21.27
CA PRO A 83 4.61 0.40 -22.09
C PRO A 83 4.37 1.65 -21.25
N LYS A 84 4.82 2.84 -21.77
CA LYS A 84 4.56 4.10 -21.05
C LYS A 84 3.07 4.37 -20.93
N GLY A 85 2.66 4.90 -19.80
CA GLY A 85 1.26 5.25 -19.54
C GLY A 85 0.80 4.89 -18.14
N THR A 86 -0.51 4.88 -17.96
CA THR A 86 -1.15 4.46 -16.72
C THR A 86 -1.79 3.11 -16.93
N HIS A 87 -1.54 2.18 -16.02
CA HIS A 87 -1.98 0.79 -16.11
C HIS A 87 -2.70 0.39 -14.84
N GLY A 88 -3.80 -0.36 -14.98
CA GLY A 88 -4.42 -1.09 -13.87
C GLY A 88 -3.43 -2.07 -13.28
N PHE A 89 -3.42 -2.18 -11.97
CA PHE A 89 -2.55 -3.07 -11.22
C PHE A 89 -3.36 -3.73 -10.10
N HIS A 90 -3.49 -5.05 -10.15
CA HIS A 90 -4.38 -5.75 -9.25
C HIS A 90 -3.81 -7.09 -8.79
N ILE A 91 -4.32 -7.57 -7.64
CA ILE A 91 -4.15 -8.95 -7.21
C ILE A 91 -5.35 -9.75 -7.73
N HIS A 92 -5.08 -10.84 -8.45
CA HIS A 92 -6.07 -11.76 -8.98
C HIS A 92 -6.19 -13.03 -8.14
N GLU A 93 -7.37 -13.66 -8.19
CA GLU A 93 -7.80 -14.73 -7.28
C GLU A 93 -7.06 -16.05 -7.42
N ASN A 94 -6.46 -16.34 -8.61
CA ASN A 94 -5.76 -17.60 -8.84
C ASN A 94 -4.26 -17.37 -9.05
N GLY A 95 -3.42 -18.14 -8.35
CA GLY A 95 -1.96 -18.14 -8.53
C GLY A 95 -1.51 -18.82 -9.84
N GLN A 96 -2.12 -18.46 -10.98
CA GLN A 96 -1.86 -19.04 -12.27
C GLN A 96 -1.68 -17.95 -13.34
N CYS A 97 -0.53 -17.96 -14.01
CA CYS A 97 -0.16 -16.97 -15.03
C CYS A 97 0.13 -17.65 -16.38
N GLU A 98 -0.90 -18.26 -16.99
CA GLU A 98 -0.74 -18.90 -18.31
C GLU A 98 -0.72 -17.85 -19.44
N ALA A 99 0.45 -17.73 -20.09
CA ALA A 99 0.63 -16.87 -21.26
C ALA A 99 -0.19 -17.36 -22.47
N PRO A 100 -0.56 -16.51 -23.45
CA PRO A 100 -0.21 -15.07 -23.47
C PRO A 100 -1.24 -14.15 -22.81
N ASP A 101 -2.45 -14.59 -22.49
CA ASP A 101 -3.57 -13.73 -22.10
C ASP A 101 -3.85 -13.72 -20.58
N PHE A 102 -3.16 -14.58 -19.82
CA PHE A 102 -3.22 -14.67 -18.36
C PHE A 102 -4.63 -14.82 -17.77
N LYS A 103 -5.59 -15.31 -18.58
CA LYS A 103 -6.98 -15.54 -18.10
C LYS A 103 -7.06 -16.55 -16.97
N SER A 104 -6.06 -17.43 -16.86
CA SER A 104 -5.94 -18.40 -15.76
C SER A 104 -5.86 -17.75 -14.37
N ALA A 105 -5.40 -16.49 -14.27
CA ALA A 105 -5.38 -15.76 -13.01
C ALA A 105 -6.78 -15.43 -12.45
N GLY A 106 -7.86 -15.61 -13.21
CA GLY A 106 -9.24 -15.37 -12.77
C GLY A 106 -9.61 -13.89 -12.70
N GLY A 107 -10.54 -13.53 -11.82
CA GLY A 107 -10.94 -12.15 -11.50
C GLY A 107 -10.04 -11.51 -10.45
N HIS A 108 -10.41 -10.31 -10.01
CA HIS A 108 -9.75 -9.67 -8.87
C HIS A 108 -9.97 -10.49 -7.59
N PHE A 109 -8.97 -10.52 -6.71
CA PHE A 109 -9.08 -11.19 -5.42
C PHE A 109 -10.10 -10.49 -4.54
N ASN A 110 -11.25 -11.12 -4.30
CA ASN A 110 -12.43 -10.53 -3.68
C ASN A 110 -13.10 -11.50 -2.70
N PRO A 111 -12.48 -11.81 -1.57
CA PRO A 111 -13.06 -12.74 -0.59
C PRO A 111 -14.32 -12.21 0.10
N ASP A 112 -14.54 -10.88 0.12
CA ASP A 112 -15.64 -10.23 0.81
C ASP A 112 -16.86 -9.93 -0.07
N ASP A 113 -16.83 -10.32 -1.36
CA ASP A 113 -17.89 -10.02 -2.36
C ASP A 113 -18.20 -8.51 -2.43
N SER A 114 -17.13 -7.71 -2.41
CA SER A 114 -17.15 -6.26 -2.54
C SER A 114 -17.33 -5.81 -4.00
N ASP A 115 -17.63 -4.51 -4.21
CA ASP A 115 -17.64 -3.91 -5.54
C ASP A 115 -16.22 -3.42 -5.89
N HIS A 116 -15.88 -3.36 -7.19
CA HIS A 116 -14.62 -2.81 -7.66
C HIS A 116 -14.52 -1.30 -7.41
N GLY A 117 -13.32 -0.83 -6.99
CA GLY A 117 -12.96 0.59 -6.92
C GLY A 117 -13.05 1.20 -5.53
N PHE A 118 -12.14 2.12 -5.26
CA PHE A 118 -11.94 2.72 -3.92
C PHE A 118 -13.06 3.66 -3.48
N ASP A 119 -13.83 4.22 -4.41
CA ASP A 119 -14.88 5.21 -4.14
C ASP A 119 -16.30 4.61 -4.22
N THR A 120 -16.43 3.29 -4.31
CA THR A 120 -17.73 2.60 -4.34
C THR A 120 -18.26 2.33 -2.93
N GLU A 121 -19.59 2.22 -2.78
CA GLU A 121 -20.23 2.05 -1.45
C GLU A 121 -19.85 0.72 -0.78
N LYS A 122 -19.53 -0.31 -1.57
CA LYS A 122 -19.20 -1.66 -1.09
C LYS A 122 -17.78 -2.10 -1.45
N GLY A 123 -16.99 -1.22 -1.99
CA GLY A 123 -15.63 -1.52 -2.43
C GLY A 123 -14.57 -1.06 -1.44
N PRO A 124 -13.32 -1.24 -1.79
CA PRO A 124 -12.81 -1.97 -2.95
C PRO A 124 -12.77 -3.49 -2.75
N HIS A 125 -12.47 -4.26 -3.82
CA HIS A 125 -11.98 -5.63 -3.68
C HIS A 125 -10.71 -5.65 -2.82
N ALA A 126 -10.43 -6.73 -2.15
CA ALA A 126 -9.16 -6.88 -1.42
C ALA A 126 -7.93 -6.80 -2.35
N GLY A 127 -8.09 -7.22 -3.61
CA GLY A 127 -7.06 -7.18 -4.64
C GLY A 127 -6.94 -5.88 -5.44
N ASP A 128 -7.80 -4.88 -5.22
CA ASP A 128 -7.70 -3.60 -5.90
C ASP A 128 -6.49 -2.80 -5.38
N LEU A 129 -5.59 -2.44 -6.28
CA LEU A 129 -4.41 -1.63 -6.01
C LEU A 129 -4.48 -0.32 -6.82
N PRO A 130 -3.77 0.73 -6.42
CA PRO A 130 -3.69 1.94 -7.24
C PRO A 130 -3.08 1.66 -8.61
N ASN A 131 -3.58 2.37 -9.64
CA ASN A 131 -2.92 2.37 -10.94
C ASN A 131 -1.43 2.68 -10.82
N ILE A 132 -0.61 2.00 -11.61
CA ILE A 132 0.80 2.35 -11.79
C ILE A 132 0.96 3.36 -12.96
N THR A 133 1.91 4.28 -12.82
CA THR A 133 2.27 5.21 -13.90
C THR A 133 3.69 4.95 -14.35
N VAL A 134 3.83 4.50 -15.60
CA VAL A 134 5.10 4.14 -16.22
C VAL A 134 5.66 5.36 -16.98
N GLY A 135 6.93 5.65 -16.74
CA GLY A 135 7.64 6.75 -17.37
C GLY A 135 7.92 6.56 -18.87
N GLU A 136 8.43 7.62 -19.52
CA GLU A 136 8.82 7.59 -20.94
C GLU A 136 9.94 6.57 -21.24
N ASP A 137 10.71 6.21 -20.22
CA ASP A 137 11.80 5.21 -20.30
C ASP A 137 11.33 3.78 -20.06
N GLY A 138 10.02 3.56 -19.89
CA GLY A 138 9.44 2.25 -19.63
C GLY A 138 9.68 1.73 -18.20
N THR A 139 10.05 2.63 -17.27
CA THR A 139 10.30 2.26 -15.88
C THR A 139 9.22 2.74 -14.94
N VAL A 140 9.01 1.99 -13.85
CA VAL A 140 8.12 2.38 -12.76
C VAL A 140 8.65 1.83 -11.44
N ARG A 141 8.44 2.59 -10.36
CA ARG A 141 8.70 2.15 -8.98
C ARG A 141 7.60 2.68 -8.09
N MET A 142 7.04 1.81 -7.25
CA MET A 142 6.04 2.18 -6.26
C MET A 142 6.17 1.37 -4.99
N SER A 143 5.61 1.87 -3.90
CA SER A 143 5.33 1.12 -2.69
C SER A 143 3.91 1.42 -2.24
N TYR A 144 3.16 0.39 -1.83
CA TYR A 144 1.77 0.50 -1.42
C TYR A 144 1.46 -0.47 -0.28
N LEU A 145 0.74 0.00 0.73
CA LEU A 145 0.24 -0.83 1.80
C LEU A 145 -1.17 -1.35 1.46
N ALA A 146 -1.25 -2.62 1.06
CA ALA A 146 -2.50 -3.33 0.82
C ALA A 146 -3.09 -3.81 2.15
N LYS A 147 -4.06 -3.05 2.68
CA LYS A 147 -4.59 -3.22 4.05
C LYS A 147 -5.59 -4.38 4.19
N ASN A 148 -6.19 -4.78 3.07
CA ASN A 148 -7.29 -5.76 3.06
C ASN A 148 -6.80 -7.18 2.81
N VAL A 149 -5.50 -7.41 2.75
CA VAL A 149 -4.87 -8.72 2.49
C VAL A 149 -3.80 -9.06 3.53
N THR A 150 -3.44 -10.33 3.60
CA THR A 150 -2.39 -10.84 4.48
C THR A 150 -1.57 -11.93 3.78
N LEU A 151 -0.32 -12.15 4.25
CA LEU A 151 0.49 -13.32 3.91
C LEU A 151 0.35 -14.45 4.95
N GLU A 152 -0.44 -14.25 6.01
CA GLU A 152 -0.69 -15.29 7.02
C GLU A 152 -1.62 -16.36 6.45
N SER A 153 -1.21 -17.63 6.50
CA SER A 153 -2.03 -18.74 6.02
C SER A 153 -3.28 -18.97 6.87
N GLY A 154 -4.35 -19.49 6.24
CA GLY A 154 -5.60 -19.86 6.92
C GLY A 154 -6.54 -18.70 7.19
N GLN A 155 -6.29 -17.53 6.62
CA GLN A 155 -7.21 -16.40 6.60
C GLN A 155 -7.93 -16.34 5.25
N ASP A 156 -9.19 -15.90 5.22
CA ASP A 156 -9.98 -15.81 3.97
C ASP A 156 -9.37 -14.78 2.99
N ASN A 157 -8.68 -13.75 3.51
CA ASN A 157 -7.99 -12.73 2.74
C ASN A 157 -6.48 -12.98 2.57
N SER A 158 -6.04 -14.25 2.75
CA SER A 158 -4.65 -14.62 2.55
C SER A 158 -4.26 -14.69 1.08
N LEU A 159 -3.15 -14.06 0.72
CA LEU A 159 -2.56 -14.15 -0.63
C LEU A 159 -1.89 -15.50 -0.90
N LEU A 160 -1.59 -16.27 0.18
CA LEU A 160 -0.95 -17.59 0.15
C LEU A 160 -1.96 -18.73 0.36
N GLY A 161 -3.27 -18.48 0.16
CA GLY A 161 -4.31 -19.50 0.24
C GLY A 161 -4.15 -20.62 -0.80
N ASP A 162 -5.09 -21.58 -0.81
CA ASP A 162 -5.04 -22.77 -1.70
C ASP A 162 -4.81 -22.38 -3.16
N GLY A 163 -3.60 -22.66 -3.68
CA GLY A 163 -3.20 -22.34 -5.05
C GLY A 163 -2.55 -20.96 -5.25
N GLY A 164 -2.46 -20.14 -4.20
CA GLY A 164 -1.91 -18.80 -4.27
C GLY A 164 -2.81 -17.80 -5.01
N THR A 165 -2.29 -16.60 -5.21
CA THR A 165 -2.90 -15.49 -5.96
C THR A 165 -1.93 -14.99 -7.04
N ALA A 166 -2.29 -13.97 -7.82
CA ALA A 166 -1.38 -13.43 -8.82
C ALA A 166 -1.41 -11.89 -8.85
N LEU A 167 -0.26 -11.25 -9.06
CA LEU A 167 -0.16 -9.84 -9.44
C LEU A 167 -0.33 -9.71 -10.95
N VAL A 168 -1.18 -8.80 -11.38
CA VAL A 168 -1.47 -8.55 -12.81
C VAL A 168 -1.32 -7.07 -13.12
N ILE A 169 -0.60 -6.77 -14.22
CA ILE A 169 -0.56 -5.46 -14.86
C ILE A 169 -1.49 -5.49 -16.06
N HIS A 170 -2.38 -4.53 -16.20
CA HIS A 170 -3.28 -4.40 -17.34
C HIS A 170 -2.69 -3.47 -18.43
N GLU A 171 -3.20 -3.60 -19.67
CA GLU A 171 -2.76 -2.74 -20.78
C GLU A 171 -3.25 -1.30 -20.63
N GLY A 172 -4.44 -1.11 -20.06
CA GLY A 172 -5.09 0.19 -19.90
C GLY A 172 -5.17 0.65 -18.45
N LYS A 173 -5.58 1.89 -18.30
CA LYS A 173 -5.87 2.49 -17.00
C LYS A 173 -7.15 1.89 -16.42
N ASP A 174 -7.13 1.53 -15.16
CA ASP A 174 -8.32 1.28 -14.36
C ASP A 174 -9.04 2.61 -14.06
N ASP A 175 -10.34 2.68 -14.37
CA ASP A 175 -11.17 3.88 -14.14
C ASP A 175 -11.66 4.02 -12.69
N GLY A 176 -11.56 2.94 -11.89
CA GLY A 176 -11.96 2.89 -10.48
C GLY A 176 -13.47 2.82 -10.23
N GLU A 177 -14.29 2.65 -11.27
CA GLU A 177 -15.75 2.72 -11.21
C GLU A 177 -16.43 1.55 -11.92
N SER A 178 -15.96 1.17 -13.12
CA SER A 178 -16.59 0.15 -13.96
C SER A 178 -16.51 -1.24 -13.34
N GLN A 179 -17.66 -1.90 -13.21
CA GLN A 179 -17.72 -3.24 -12.65
C GLN A 179 -17.50 -4.29 -13.75
N PRO A 180 -16.80 -5.39 -13.47
CA PRO A 180 -16.19 -5.78 -12.19
C PRO A 180 -14.70 -5.41 -12.06
N SER A 181 -14.09 -4.69 -12.99
CA SER A 181 -12.61 -4.59 -13.05
C SER A 181 -12.05 -3.28 -13.61
N GLY A 182 -12.82 -2.16 -13.55
CA GLY A 182 -12.33 -0.83 -13.88
C GLY A 182 -12.04 -0.58 -15.37
N ASP A 183 -12.56 -1.42 -16.27
CA ASP A 183 -12.36 -1.35 -17.73
C ASP A 183 -10.87 -1.22 -18.14
N ALA A 184 -9.97 -1.84 -17.35
CA ALA A 184 -8.52 -1.74 -17.52
C ALA A 184 -7.96 -2.49 -18.76
N GLY A 185 -8.82 -3.19 -19.50
CA GLY A 185 -8.45 -3.88 -20.72
C GLY A 185 -7.73 -5.23 -20.50
N ASP A 186 -6.97 -5.64 -21.51
CA ASP A 186 -6.25 -6.92 -21.50
C ASP A 186 -5.12 -6.92 -20.46
N ARG A 187 -4.55 -8.11 -20.20
CA ARG A 187 -3.49 -8.30 -19.20
C ARG A 187 -2.14 -8.27 -19.89
N PHE A 188 -1.30 -7.34 -19.48
CA PHE A 188 0.05 -7.16 -20.04
C PHE A 188 1.08 -8.09 -19.41
N ALA A 189 1.04 -8.24 -18.09
CA ALA A 189 1.98 -9.11 -17.36
C ALA A 189 1.33 -9.72 -16.12
N CYS A 190 1.87 -10.86 -15.69
CA CYS A 190 1.38 -11.63 -14.56
C CYS A 190 2.53 -12.25 -13.78
N GLY A 191 2.41 -12.31 -12.45
CA GLY A 191 3.34 -12.98 -11.55
C GLY A 191 2.61 -13.69 -10.42
N THR A 192 2.92 -14.95 -10.17
CA THR A 192 2.28 -15.77 -9.12
C THR A 192 2.79 -15.43 -7.74
N ILE A 193 1.87 -15.21 -6.79
CA ILE A 193 2.14 -15.08 -5.36
C ILE A 193 1.91 -16.46 -4.73
N SER A 194 2.95 -17.11 -4.30
CA SER A 194 2.92 -18.43 -3.65
C SER A 194 4.08 -18.56 -2.65
N GLU A 195 4.00 -19.57 -1.77
CA GLU A 195 5.09 -19.96 -0.86
C GLU A 195 6.31 -20.47 -1.64
#